data_b7044e875daf60115dbd164f0d00cfd0
#
_entry.id   b7044e875daf60115dbd164f0d00cfd0
#
_cell.length_a   1.000
_cell.length_b   1.000
_cell.length_c   1.000
_cell.angle_alpha   90.00
_cell.angle_beta   90.00
_cell.angle_gamma   90.00
#
_symmetry.space_group_name_H-M   'P 1'
#
loop_
_entity.id
_entity.type
_entity.pdbx_description
1 polymer ?
#
loop_
_entity_poly.entity_id
_entity_poly.type
_entity_poly.pdbx_seq_one_letter_code
_entity_poly.pdbx_strand_id
1 'polypeptide(L)'
;MEQHYLTGEQIAAFASHLVRAERSPATIEKYLRSVRAFFLYLDGRPVTKDAVVAWKEHLQSMGGYSPSTVNASLAALNDLFAFLSWSDCRAHYLKVQHRLFRDAGQELGREDYERLITAARESGRERIALVMETICATGIRVSEVRYITVEAAKEGRTTISLKGKIRTILLPGKLCRRLLKYAKKQKITSGEIFLTKGGKPMGRCQIWAEMKRLCQKADVEPSKVFPHNLRHLFATIYYRVYKDIAKLADILGHSSIETTRIYLMTTGQEHRRQLERLQLVL
;
A
#
# COMPACT_ATOMS: atom_id res chain seq x y z
N MET A 1 -42.34 -2.13 -8.49
CA MET A 1 -40.96 -1.79 -8.04
C MET A 1 -40.69 -0.37 -8.51
N GLU A 2 -40.33 0.49 -7.62
CA GLU A 2 -39.98 1.87 -7.92
C GLU A 2 -38.70 1.89 -8.78
N GLN A 3 -38.75 2.59 -9.92
CA GLN A 3 -37.57 2.68 -10.78
C GLN A 3 -36.63 3.76 -10.24
N HIS A 4 -35.41 3.40 -9.88
CA HIS A 4 -34.39 4.32 -9.39
C HIS A 4 -33.58 4.90 -10.57
N TYR A 5 -33.40 6.22 -10.59
CA TYR A 5 -32.54 6.90 -11.55
C TYR A 5 -31.46 7.65 -10.82
N LEU A 6 -30.18 7.40 -11.18
CA LEU A 6 -29.07 8.09 -10.60
C LEU A 6 -28.86 9.44 -11.29
N THR A 7 -28.76 10.52 -10.51
CA THR A 7 -28.58 11.89 -11.00
C THR A 7 -27.25 12.49 -10.54
N GLY A 8 -26.79 13.54 -11.24
CA GLY A 8 -25.60 14.30 -10.84
C GLY A 8 -25.75 14.94 -9.46
N GLU A 9 -26.95 15.40 -9.09
CA GLU A 9 -27.24 15.98 -7.77
C GLU A 9 -27.10 14.95 -6.65
N GLN A 10 -27.57 13.73 -6.86
CA GLN A 10 -27.41 12.64 -5.89
C GLN A 10 -25.92 12.26 -5.71
N ILE A 11 -25.12 12.29 -6.79
CA ILE A 11 -23.66 12.06 -6.69
C ILE A 11 -23.00 13.19 -5.89
N ALA A 12 -23.41 14.44 -6.07
CA ALA A 12 -22.91 15.58 -5.29
C ALA A 12 -23.31 15.49 -3.80
N ALA A 13 -24.58 15.10 -3.53
CA ALA A 13 -25.06 14.87 -2.17
C ALA A 13 -24.30 13.72 -1.48
N PHE A 14 -24.01 12.63 -2.21
CA PHE A 14 -23.19 11.53 -1.70
C PHE A 14 -21.76 11.98 -1.40
N ALA A 15 -21.15 12.84 -2.23
CA ALA A 15 -19.84 13.41 -1.93
C ALA A 15 -19.83 14.16 -0.59
N SER A 16 -20.87 14.98 -0.35
CA SER A 16 -21.05 15.71 0.90
C SER A 16 -21.30 14.79 2.09
N HIS A 17 -22.03 13.69 1.89
CA HIS A 17 -22.22 12.63 2.89
C HIS A 17 -20.90 11.99 3.29
N LEU A 18 -20.04 11.61 2.31
CA LEU A 18 -18.72 11.02 2.59
C LEU A 18 -17.81 11.96 3.38
N VAL A 19 -17.88 13.28 3.14
CA VAL A 19 -17.14 14.29 3.93
C VAL A 19 -17.65 14.30 5.37
N ARG A 20 -18.98 14.34 5.58
CA ARG A 20 -19.60 14.29 6.92
C ARG A 20 -19.31 13.00 7.65
N ALA A 21 -19.18 11.88 6.92
CA ALA A 21 -18.76 10.58 7.47
C ALA A 21 -17.22 10.49 7.71
N GLU A 22 -16.51 11.62 7.69
CA GLU A 22 -15.06 11.75 7.95
C GLU A 22 -14.18 10.82 7.08
N ARG A 23 -14.64 10.50 5.87
CA ARG A 23 -13.83 9.70 4.93
C ARG A 23 -12.63 10.50 4.45
N SER A 24 -11.48 9.83 4.30
CA SER A 24 -10.28 10.50 3.79
C SER A 24 -10.48 11.03 2.36
N PRO A 25 -9.86 12.17 1.97
CA PRO A 25 -9.97 12.73 0.61
C PRO A 25 -9.70 11.69 -0.49
N ALA A 26 -8.69 10.84 -0.31
CA ALA A 26 -8.36 9.77 -1.25
C ALA A 26 -9.45 8.68 -1.35
N THR A 27 -10.17 8.40 -0.25
CA THR A 27 -11.32 7.47 -0.25
C THR A 27 -12.49 8.10 -0.99
N ILE A 28 -12.78 9.38 -0.72
CA ILE A 28 -13.85 10.13 -1.38
C ILE A 28 -13.62 10.14 -2.90
N GLU A 29 -12.41 10.53 -3.33
CA GLU A 29 -12.05 10.56 -4.75
C GLU A 29 -12.21 9.18 -5.42
N LYS A 30 -11.74 8.12 -4.74
CA LYS A 30 -11.85 6.74 -5.25
C LYS A 30 -13.32 6.31 -5.39
N TYR A 31 -14.15 6.61 -4.39
CA TYR A 31 -15.57 6.25 -4.41
C TYR A 31 -16.31 7.01 -5.51
N LEU A 32 -16.11 8.32 -5.60
CA LEU A 32 -16.73 9.15 -6.63
C LEU A 32 -16.29 8.74 -8.04
N ARG A 33 -15.06 8.32 -8.23
CA ARG A 33 -14.58 7.78 -9.52
C ARG A 33 -15.36 6.52 -9.91
N SER A 34 -15.56 5.59 -8.98
CA SER A 34 -16.33 4.37 -9.25
C SER A 34 -17.82 4.67 -9.51
N VAL A 35 -18.39 5.58 -8.74
CA VAL A 35 -19.82 5.99 -8.92
C VAL A 35 -20.01 6.69 -10.27
N ARG A 36 -19.13 7.61 -10.65
CA ARG A 36 -19.18 8.30 -11.94
C ARG A 36 -19.01 7.34 -13.12
N ALA A 37 -18.11 6.36 -12.99
CA ALA A 37 -17.94 5.34 -14.02
C ALA A 37 -19.20 4.50 -14.21
N PHE A 38 -19.87 4.12 -13.12
CA PHE A 38 -21.16 3.43 -13.17
C PHE A 38 -22.27 4.32 -13.75
N PHE A 39 -22.32 5.58 -13.37
CA PHE A 39 -23.29 6.55 -13.92
C PHE A 39 -23.17 6.67 -15.44
N LEU A 40 -21.96 6.78 -15.96
CA LEU A 40 -21.69 6.81 -17.40
C LEU A 40 -22.07 5.48 -18.08
N TYR A 41 -21.82 4.35 -17.42
CA TYR A 41 -22.20 3.03 -17.94
C TYR A 41 -23.73 2.87 -18.03
N LEU A 42 -24.48 3.44 -17.11
CA LEU A 42 -25.95 3.40 -17.15
C LEU A 42 -26.54 4.15 -18.35
N ASP A 43 -25.91 5.23 -18.77
CA ASP A 43 -26.35 6.04 -19.92
C ASP A 43 -27.87 6.35 -19.86
N GLY A 44 -28.31 6.90 -18.73
CA GLY A 44 -29.72 7.26 -18.48
C GLY A 44 -30.66 6.09 -18.15
N ARG A 45 -30.19 4.85 -18.16
CA ARG A 45 -31.00 3.68 -17.77
C ARG A 45 -31.23 3.65 -16.25
N PRO A 46 -32.36 3.05 -15.81
CA PRO A 46 -32.65 2.92 -14.39
C PRO A 46 -31.62 2.03 -13.68
N VAL A 47 -31.38 2.34 -12.41
CA VAL A 47 -30.57 1.53 -11.51
C VAL A 47 -31.42 0.38 -11.00
N THR A 48 -31.09 -0.82 -11.42
CA THR A 48 -31.70 -2.06 -10.97
C THR A 48 -30.63 -3.03 -10.47
N LYS A 49 -31.03 -4.06 -9.76
CA LYS A 49 -30.13 -5.15 -9.37
C LYS A 49 -29.39 -5.74 -10.58
N ASP A 50 -30.12 -5.98 -11.66
CA ASP A 50 -29.58 -6.55 -12.89
C ASP A 50 -28.58 -5.62 -13.57
N ALA A 51 -28.84 -4.30 -13.57
CA ALA A 51 -27.88 -3.31 -14.08
C ALA A 51 -26.58 -3.31 -13.28
N VAL A 52 -26.62 -3.49 -11.95
CA VAL A 52 -25.43 -3.56 -11.10
C VAL A 52 -24.68 -4.88 -11.28
N VAL A 53 -25.39 -5.98 -11.50
CA VAL A 53 -24.78 -7.29 -11.84
C VAL A 53 -24.09 -7.19 -13.21
N ALA A 54 -24.76 -6.64 -14.23
CA ALA A 54 -24.18 -6.40 -15.55
C ALA A 54 -22.93 -5.50 -15.50
N TRP A 55 -22.96 -4.44 -14.66
CA TRP A 55 -21.77 -3.63 -14.40
C TRP A 55 -20.61 -4.43 -13.80
N LYS A 56 -20.88 -5.29 -12.84
CA LYS A 56 -19.89 -6.17 -12.23
C LYS A 56 -19.26 -7.11 -13.28
N GLU A 57 -20.06 -7.68 -14.16
CA GLU A 57 -19.60 -8.53 -15.27
C GLU A 57 -18.79 -7.72 -16.29
N HIS A 58 -19.25 -6.51 -16.62
CA HIS A 58 -18.50 -5.59 -17.48
C HIS A 58 -17.11 -5.28 -16.94
N LEU A 59 -16.98 -4.99 -15.64
CA LEU A 59 -15.67 -4.77 -15.00
C LEU A 59 -14.78 -6.02 -15.04
N GLN A 60 -15.37 -7.22 -14.97
CA GLN A 60 -14.61 -8.47 -15.06
C GLN A 60 -14.14 -8.75 -16.50
N SER A 61 -14.97 -8.44 -17.51
CA SER A 61 -14.68 -8.68 -18.92
C SER A 61 -13.71 -7.69 -19.54
N MET A 62 -13.60 -6.48 -19.01
CA MET A 62 -12.71 -5.42 -19.53
C MET A 62 -11.21 -5.74 -19.44
N GLY A 63 -10.79 -6.92 -19.05
CA GLY A 63 -9.38 -7.30 -18.96
C GLY A 63 -8.52 -6.36 -18.11
N GLY A 64 -7.77 -6.87 -17.15
CA GLY A 64 -6.88 -6.07 -16.30
C GLY A 64 -7.44 -5.64 -14.94
N TYR A 65 -8.76 -5.72 -14.70
CA TYR A 65 -9.29 -5.49 -13.36
C TYR A 65 -9.19 -6.74 -12.49
N SER A 66 -8.45 -6.61 -11.36
CA SER A 66 -8.39 -7.68 -10.37
C SER A 66 -9.74 -7.80 -9.62
N PRO A 67 -10.09 -8.99 -9.10
CA PRO A 67 -11.29 -9.16 -8.26
C PRO A 67 -11.37 -8.17 -7.09
N SER A 68 -10.23 -7.79 -6.50
CA SER A 68 -10.17 -6.77 -5.45
C SER A 68 -10.51 -5.37 -5.97
N THR A 69 -10.17 -5.05 -7.21
CA THR A 69 -10.53 -3.77 -7.85
C THR A 69 -12.03 -3.72 -8.13
N VAL A 70 -12.61 -4.82 -8.65
CA VAL A 70 -14.06 -4.95 -8.83
C VAL A 70 -14.79 -4.80 -7.50
N ASN A 71 -14.37 -5.50 -6.46
CA ASN A 71 -14.95 -5.40 -5.12
C ASN A 71 -14.83 -3.98 -4.54
N ALA A 72 -13.74 -3.26 -4.82
CA ALA A 72 -13.60 -1.88 -4.39
C ALA A 72 -14.57 -0.92 -5.11
N SER A 73 -14.90 -1.18 -6.37
CA SER A 73 -15.94 -0.46 -7.09
C SER A 73 -17.34 -0.77 -6.53
N LEU A 74 -17.64 -2.05 -6.30
CA LEU A 74 -18.89 -2.48 -5.67
C LEU A 74 -19.08 -1.91 -4.26
N ALA A 75 -18.00 -1.76 -3.48
CA ALA A 75 -18.05 -1.14 -2.16
C ALA A 75 -18.52 0.32 -2.24
N ALA A 76 -18.03 1.08 -3.23
CA ALA A 76 -18.45 2.45 -3.45
C ALA A 76 -19.92 2.54 -3.87
N LEU A 77 -20.39 1.63 -4.75
CA LEU A 77 -21.79 1.58 -5.16
C LEU A 77 -22.72 1.14 -4.02
N ASN A 78 -22.34 0.11 -3.26
CA ASN A 78 -23.13 -0.35 -2.12
C ASN A 78 -23.25 0.72 -1.01
N ASP A 79 -22.23 1.57 -0.83
CA ASP A 79 -22.26 2.70 0.09
C ASP A 79 -23.19 3.81 -0.45
N LEU A 80 -23.14 4.11 -1.76
CA LEU A 80 -24.09 4.99 -2.43
C LEU A 80 -25.53 4.49 -2.29
N PHE A 81 -25.78 3.22 -2.55
CA PHE A 81 -27.14 2.64 -2.46
C PHE A 81 -27.66 2.62 -1.03
N ALA A 82 -26.77 2.46 -0.03
CA ALA A 82 -27.14 2.63 1.36
C ALA A 82 -27.53 4.08 1.68
N PHE A 83 -26.80 5.06 1.17
CA PHE A 83 -27.09 6.47 1.32
C PHE A 83 -28.43 6.87 0.67
N LEU A 84 -28.74 6.32 -0.52
CA LEU A 84 -29.99 6.59 -1.26
C LEU A 84 -31.17 5.71 -0.81
N SER A 85 -30.97 4.82 0.17
CA SER A 85 -31.96 3.84 0.62
C SER A 85 -32.39 2.83 -0.45
N TRP A 86 -31.54 2.56 -1.47
CA TRP A 86 -31.76 1.60 -2.56
C TRP A 86 -31.14 0.24 -2.19
N SER A 87 -31.63 -0.37 -1.13
CA SER A 87 -31.04 -1.61 -0.59
C SER A 87 -31.20 -2.82 -1.53
N ASP A 88 -32.23 -2.82 -2.35
CA ASP A 88 -32.57 -3.80 -3.38
C ASP A 88 -31.54 -3.85 -4.52
N CYS A 89 -30.87 -2.72 -4.80
CA CYS A 89 -29.84 -2.62 -5.84
C CYS A 89 -28.46 -3.13 -5.42
N ARG A 90 -28.21 -3.42 -4.13
CA ARG A 90 -26.89 -3.81 -3.61
C ARG A 90 -26.41 -5.13 -4.19
N ALA A 91 -25.16 -5.17 -4.68
CA ALA A 91 -24.54 -6.36 -5.23
C ALA A 91 -23.64 -7.09 -4.23
N HIS A 92 -23.61 -8.41 -4.36
CA HIS A 92 -22.64 -9.24 -3.62
C HIS A 92 -21.24 -9.07 -4.19
N TYR A 93 -20.26 -9.03 -3.27
CA TYR A 93 -18.86 -9.04 -3.61
C TYR A 93 -18.44 -10.36 -4.26
N LEU A 94 -17.40 -10.29 -5.10
CA LEU A 94 -16.72 -11.49 -5.58
C LEU A 94 -16.04 -12.17 -4.39
N LYS A 95 -16.22 -13.47 -4.27
CA LYS A 95 -15.46 -14.28 -3.32
C LYS A 95 -14.03 -14.38 -3.84
N VAL A 96 -13.09 -13.74 -3.14
CA VAL A 96 -11.66 -13.81 -3.48
C VAL A 96 -11.05 -14.89 -2.62
N GLN A 97 -10.62 -15.97 -3.23
CA GLN A 97 -9.83 -16.96 -2.52
C GLN A 97 -8.48 -16.34 -2.16
N HIS A 98 -8.10 -16.44 -0.90
CA HIS A 98 -6.76 -16.00 -0.50
C HIS A 98 -5.72 -16.83 -1.25
N ARG A 99 -4.75 -16.14 -1.86
CA ARG A 99 -3.63 -16.84 -2.50
C ARG A 99 -2.89 -17.63 -1.43
N LEU A 100 -2.74 -18.92 -1.65
CA LEU A 100 -2.01 -19.82 -0.74
C LEU A 100 -0.49 -19.66 -0.90
N PHE A 101 -0.05 -19.23 -2.09
CA PHE A 101 1.36 -19.14 -2.45
C PHE A 101 1.71 -17.76 -2.97
N ARG A 102 2.95 -17.35 -2.71
CA ARG A 102 3.54 -16.16 -3.28
C ARG A 102 4.02 -16.40 -4.70
N ASP A 103 3.90 -15.36 -5.50
CA ASP A 103 4.62 -15.27 -6.77
C ASP A 103 6.04 -14.74 -6.48
N ALA A 104 7.01 -15.66 -6.42
CA ALA A 104 8.41 -15.33 -6.13
C ALA A 104 9.02 -14.37 -7.16
N GLY A 105 8.45 -14.30 -8.39
CA GLY A 105 8.94 -13.43 -9.45
C GLY A 105 8.75 -11.93 -9.21
N GLN A 106 7.83 -11.55 -8.32
CA GLN A 106 7.51 -10.14 -8.06
C GLN A 106 8.09 -9.59 -6.74
N GLU A 107 8.80 -10.40 -5.97
CA GLU A 107 9.36 -10.00 -4.68
C GLU A 107 10.77 -9.44 -4.82
N LEU A 108 11.07 -8.40 -4.05
CA LEU A 108 12.41 -7.85 -3.90
C LEU A 108 13.18 -8.71 -2.89
N GLY A 109 14.24 -9.39 -3.34
CA GLY A 109 15.14 -10.13 -2.49
C GLY A 109 16.12 -9.23 -1.73
N ARG A 110 16.83 -9.82 -0.75
CA ARG A 110 17.87 -9.11 -0.02
C ARG A 110 19.02 -8.68 -0.94
N GLU A 111 19.44 -9.54 -1.84
CA GLU A 111 20.49 -9.26 -2.82
C GLU A 111 20.11 -8.13 -3.77
N ASP A 112 18.86 -8.15 -4.28
CA ASP A 112 18.31 -7.06 -5.10
C ASP A 112 18.34 -5.72 -4.36
N TYR A 113 17.95 -5.72 -3.08
CA TYR A 113 18.00 -4.54 -2.23
C TYR A 113 19.44 -4.02 -2.03
N GLU A 114 20.40 -4.90 -1.75
CA GLU A 114 21.81 -4.54 -1.57
C GLU A 114 22.39 -3.94 -2.86
N ARG A 115 22.09 -4.51 -4.03
CA ARG A 115 22.47 -3.95 -5.34
C ARG A 115 21.86 -2.55 -5.59
N LEU A 116 20.59 -2.35 -5.24
CA LEU A 116 19.95 -1.03 -5.34
C LEU A 116 20.61 0.02 -4.45
N ILE A 117 20.95 -0.32 -3.22
CA ILE A 117 21.65 0.58 -2.29
C ILE A 117 23.04 0.93 -2.84
N THR A 118 23.80 -0.06 -3.32
CA THR A 118 25.12 0.14 -3.91
C THR A 118 25.04 1.05 -5.13
N ALA A 119 24.14 0.75 -6.09
CA ALA A 119 23.94 1.56 -7.27
C ALA A 119 23.53 3.02 -6.96
N ALA A 120 22.70 3.22 -5.92
CA ALA A 120 22.32 4.55 -5.47
C ALA A 120 23.52 5.35 -4.94
N ARG A 121 24.36 4.73 -4.12
CA ARG A 121 25.55 5.38 -3.53
C ARG A 121 26.61 5.71 -4.58
N GLU A 122 26.95 4.75 -5.44
CA GLU A 122 27.88 4.96 -6.54
C GLU A 122 27.43 6.04 -7.54
N SER A 123 26.11 6.26 -7.64
CA SER A 123 25.53 7.33 -8.44
C SER A 123 25.42 8.67 -7.70
N GLY A 124 26.00 8.79 -6.49
CA GLY A 124 25.91 10.00 -5.66
C GLY A 124 24.51 10.30 -5.14
N ARG A 125 23.58 9.34 -5.23
CA ARG A 125 22.17 9.51 -4.84
C ARG A 125 21.92 9.04 -3.39
N GLU A 126 22.70 9.58 -2.43
CA GLU A 126 22.66 9.18 -1.03
C GLU A 126 21.27 9.34 -0.41
N ARG A 127 20.50 10.37 -0.81
CA ARG A 127 19.13 10.60 -0.33
C ARG A 127 18.24 9.38 -0.55
N ILE A 128 18.16 8.89 -1.79
CA ILE A 128 17.30 7.75 -2.10
C ILE A 128 17.82 6.44 -1.47
N ALA A 129 19.12 6.27 -1.34
CA ALA A 129 19.70 5.15 -0.61
C ALA A 129 19.23 5.15 0.86
N LEU A 130 19.27 6.31 1.54
CA LEU A 130 18.81 6.44 2.92
C LEU A 130 17.29 6.27 3.05
N VAL A 131 16.49 6.74 2.09
CA VAL A 131 15.04 6.47 2.07
C VAL A 131 14.77 4.97 2.01
N MET A 132 15.43 4.24 1.10
CA MET A 132 15.28 2.79 0.97
C MET A 132 15.72 2.06 2.25
N GLU A 133 16.86 2.45 2.82
CA GLU A 133 17.34 1.89 4.08
C GLU A 133 16.38 2.16 5.25
N THR A 134 15.80 3.36 5.31
CA THR A 134 14.84 3.72 6.34
C THR A 134 13.61 2.83 6.27
N ILE A 135 13.05 2.64 5.08
CA ILE A 135 11.88 1.76 4.89
C ILE A 135 12.24 0.31 5.24
N CYS A 136 13.39 -0.19 4.77
CA CYS A 136 13.85 -1.56 5.03
C CYS A 136 14.27 -1.82 6.49
N ALA A 137 14.68 -0.80 7.23
CA ALA A 137 15.12 -0.97 8.62
C ALA A 137 13.99 -0.81 9.63
N THR A 138 12.89 -0.16 9.25
CA THR A 138 11.79 0.20 10.17
C THR A 138 10.43 -0.36 9.75
N GLY A 139 10.31 -0.82 8.52
CA GLY A 139 9.04 -1.27 7.96
C GLY A 139 7.98 -0.17 7.76
N ILE A 140 8.34 1.11 7.80
CA ILE A 140 7.38 2.21 7.61
C ILE A 140 6.79 2.23 6.20
N ARG A 141 5.59 2.83 6.07
CA ARG A 141 4.98 3.11 4.76
C ARG A 141 5.69 4.28 4.10
N VAL A 142 5.71 4.32 2.77
CA VAL A 142 6.31 5.43 2.02
C VAL A 142 5.70 6.80 2.38
N SER A 143 4.43 6.86 2.73
CA SER A 143 3.77 8.08 3.21
C SER A 143 4.24 8.52 4.59
N GLU A 144 4.88 7.63 5.34
CA GLU A 144 5.37 7.86 6.69
C GLU A 144 6.83 8.35 6.70
N VAL A 145 7.52 8.30 5.55
CA VAL A 145 8.91 8.78 5.40
C VAL A 145 9.07 10.25 5.82
N ARG A 146 8.04 11.07 5.65
CA ARG A 146 8.00 12.47 6.11
C ARG A 146 8.16 12.64 7.63
N TYR A 147 7.83 11.64 8.43
CA TYR A 147 8.01 11.70 9.90
C TYR A 147 9.43 11.35 10.35
N ILE A 148 10.33 11.06 9.42
CA ILE A 148 11.75 10.87 9.71
C ILE A 148 12.41 12.26 9.70
N THR A 149 12.43 12.87 10.89
CA THR A 149 12.97 14.20 11.11
C THR A 149 14.34 14.14 11.78
N VAL A 150 15.02 15.28 11.86
CA VAL A 150 16.29 15.41 12.58
C VAL A 150 16.09 15.09 14.07
N GLU A 151 14.97 15.54 14.65
CA GLU A 151 14.59 15.28 16.04
C GLU A 151 14.37 13.78 16.26
N ALA A 152 13.59 13.13 15.37
CA ALA A 152 13.37 11.69 15.41
C ALA A 152 14.67 10.88 15.34
N ALA A 153 15.62 11.33 14.50
CA ALA A 153 16.91 10.67 14.38
C ALA A 153 17.82 10.89 15.61
N LYS A 154 17.67 12.02 16.32
CA LYS A 154 18.36 12.27 17.60
C LYS A 154 17.78 11.43 18.73
N GLU A 155 16.45 11.33 18.81
CA GLU A 155 15.75 10.55 19.85
C GLU A 155 15.78 9.03 19.58
N GLY A 156 16.09 8.60 18.36
CA GLY A 156 16.05 7.19 17.99
C GLY A 156 14.62 6.64 17.81
N ARG A 157 13.61 7.51 17.78
CA ARG A 157 12.20 7.15 17.61
C ARG A 157 11.38 8.28 16.96
N THR A 158 10.25 7.92 16.38
CA THR A 158 9.23 8.89 15.93
C THR A 158 7.84 8.36 16.24
N THR A 159 6.93 9.26 16.52
CA THR A 159 5.51 8.92 16.72
C THR A 159 4.73 9.37 15.50
N ILE A 160 3.98 8.45 14.91
CA ILE A 160 3.16 8.69 13.72
C ILE A 160 1.71 8.64 14.12
N SER A 161 0.99 9.73 13.88
CA SER A 161 -0.47 9.80 14.01
C SER A 161 -1.10 9.86 12.62
N LEU A 162 -1.76 8.77 12.22
CA LEU A 162 -2.42 8.67 10.92
C LEU A 162 -3.78 7.97 11.07
N LYS A 163 -4.84 8.61 10.58
CA LYS A 163 -6.21 8.06 10.57
C LYS A 163 -6.67 7.59 11.97
N GLY A 164 -6.44 8.40 13.01
CA GLY A 164 -6.81 8.09 14.38
C GLY A 164 -5.96 7.01 15.07
N LYS A 165 -4.90 6.52 14.42
CA LYS A 165 -3.97 5.55 15.00
C LYS A 165 -2.64 6.19 15.29
N ILE A 166 -2.19 6.04 16.52
CA ILE A 166 -0.88 6.51 16.98
C ILE A 166 0.03 5.28 17.11
N ARG A 167 1.21 5.33 16.51
CA ARG A 167 2.24 4.31 16.73
C ARG A 167 3.61 4.92 16.83
N THR A 168 4.45 4.34 17.64
CA THR A 168 5.87 4.70 17.76
C THR A 168 6.70 3.80 16.85
N ILE A 169 7.59 4.42 16.08
CA ILE A 169 8.59 3.76 15.24
C ILE A 169 9.95 3.93 15.89
N LEU A 170 10.62 2.82 16.17
CA LEU A 170 11.99 2.83 16.66
C LEU A 170 12.96 2.87 15.47
N LEU A 171 13.96 3.72 15.56
CA LEU A 171 15.00 3.89 14.56
C LEU A 171 16.29 3.21 15.05
N PRO A 172 16.83 2.23 14.30
CA PRO A 172 18.11 1.59 14.68
C PRO A 172 19.25 2.62 14.77
N GLY A 173 20.09 2.53 15.79
CA GLY A 173 21.16 3.51 16.03
C GLY A 173 22.12 3.71 14.85
N LYS A 174 22.41 2.66 14.07
CA LYS A 174 23.21 2.78 12.84
C LYS A 174 22.50 3.66 11.79
N LEU A 175 21.19 3.53 11.66
CA LEU A 175 20.36 4.36 10.77
C LEU A 175 20.37 5.82 11.25
N CYS A 176 20.14 6.07 12.55
CA CYS A 176 20.15 7.41 13.14
C CYS A 176 21.46 8.15 12.84
N ARG A 177 22.61 7.51 13.09
CA ARG A 177 23.93 8.10 12.78
C ARG A 177 24.05 8.51 11.30
N ARG A 178 23.56 7.68 10.39
CA ARG A 178 23.62 7.97 8.94
C ARG A 178 22.66 9.10 8.55
N LEU A 179 21.46 9.12 9.09
CA LEU A 179 20.49 10.18 8.89
C LEU A 179 21.03 11.53 9.36
N LEU A 180 21.59 11.59 10.57
CA LEU A 180 22.16 12.82 11.11
C LEU A 180 23.41 13.29 10.32
N LYS A 181 24.27 12.36 9.88
CA LYS A 181 25.40 12.68 8.99
C LYS A 181 24.93 13.29 7.67
N TYR A 182 23.87 12.70 7.08
CA TYR A 182 23.26 13.22 5.86
C TYR A 182 22.62 14.60 6.08
N ALA A 183 21.83 14.76 7.15
CA ALA A 183 21.19 16.05 7.49
C ALA A 183 22.26 17.15 7.66
N LYS A 184 23.35 16.87 8.40
CA LYS A 184 24.47 17.82 8.54
C LYS A 184 25.09 18.19 7.20
N LYS A 185 25.34 17.22 6.31
CA LYS A 185 25.89 17.48 4.95
C LYS A 185 24.95 18.34 4.11
N GLN A 186 23.63 18.17 4.26
CA GLN A 186 22.61 18.93 3.54
C GLN A 186 22.23 20.23 4.25
N LYS A 187 22.87 20.57 5.38
CA LYS A 187 22.56 21.76 6.21
C LYS A 187 21.12 21.78 6.73
N ILE A 188 20.52 20.60 6.95
CA ILE A 188 19.21 20.44 7.55
C ILE A 188 19.37 20.38 9.07
N THR A 189 18.95 21.42 9.77
CA THR A 189 19.12 21.57 11.22
C THR A 189 17.94 21.03 12.04
N SER A 190 16.74 21.03 11.45
CA SER A 190 15.49 20.59 12.08
C SER A 190 14.47 20.13 11.04
N GLY A 191 13.43 19.41 11.50
CA GLY A 191 12.34 18.97 10.65
C GLY A 191 12.71 17.79 9.73
N GLU A 192 11.99 17.64 8.64
CA GLU A 192 12.07 16.50 7.71
C GLU A 192 13.44 16.39 7.03
N ILE A 193 14.02 15.19 7.05
CA ILE A 193 15.36 14.93 6.48
C ILE A 193 15.30 14.75 4.95
N PHE A 194 14.23 14.15 4.45
CA PHE A 194 14.13 13.79 3.03
C PHE A 194 13.39 14.88 2.23
N LEU A 195 14.14 15.89 1.84
CA LEU A 195 13.63 17.04 1.09
C LEU A 195 13.96 16.92 -0.41
N THR A 196 13.10 17.51 -1.23
CA THR A 196 13.37 17.76 -2.65
C THR A 196 14.42 18.85 -2.83
N LYS A 197 14.90 19.10 -4.06
CA LYS A 197 15.78 20.24 -4.35
C LYS A 197 15.13 21.59 -3.99
N GLY A 198 13.79 21.67 -4.03
CA GLY A 198 13.03 22.87 -3.66
C GLY A 198 12.64 22.94 -2.18
N GLY A 199 13.25 22.14 -1.29
CA GLY A 199 13.01 22.20 0.16
C GLY A 199 11.68 21.57 0.63
N LYS A 200 10.88 20.98 -0.26
CA LYS A 200 9.63 20.31 0.10
C LYS A 200 9.87 18.84 0.43
N PRO A 201 9.07 18.23 1.32
CA PRO A 201 9.13 16.79 1.58
C PRO A 201 9.02 15.94 0.32
N MET A 202 9.79 14.85 0.25
CA MET A 202 9.69 13.92 -0.86
C MET A 202 8.34 13.20 -0.86
N GLY A 203 7.61 13.33 -1.95
CA GLY A 203 6.35 12.62 -2.17
C GLY A 203 6.56 11.17 -2.62
N ARG A 204 5.50 10.34 -2.46
CA ARG A 204 5.49 8.93 -2.88
C ARG A 204 5.92 8.72 -4.33
N CYS A 205 5.40 9.55 -5.25
CA CYS A 205 5.71 9.43 -6.68
C CYS A 205 7.19 9.72 -6.98
N GLN A 206 7.78 10.69 -6.28
CA GLN A 206 9.21 11.01 -6.42
C GLN A 206 10.10 9.89 -5.91
N ILE A 207 9.81 9.35 -4.71
CA ILE A 207 10.54 8.22 -4.16
C ILE A 207 10.50 7.04 -5.14
N TRP A 208 9.30 6.71 -5.62
CA TRP A 208 9.12 5.64 -6.60
C TRP A 208 9.90 5.87 -7.89
N ALA A 209 9.82 7.07 -8.46
CA ALA A 209 10.53 7.42 -9.69
C ALA A 209 12.06 7.39 -9.51
N GLU A 210 12.59 7.89 -8.37
CA GLU A 210 14.02 7.82 -8.07
C GLU A 210 14.49 6.37 -7.88
N MET A 211 13.70 5.51 -7.26
CA MET A 211 14.00 4.07 -7.14
C MET A 211 14.04 3.38 -8.51
N LYS A 212 13.05 3.65 -9.38
CA LYS A 212 13.01 3.07 -10.73
C LYS A 212 14.24 3.42 -11.58
N ARG A 213 14.79 4.62 -11.44
CA ARG A 213 16.01 5.05 -12.16
C ARG A 213 17.27 4.28 -11.74
N LEU A 214 17.22 3.51 -10.66
CA LEU A 214 18.34 2.69 -10.20
C LEU A 214 18.31 1.28 -10.80
N CYS A 215 17.17 0.82 -11.29
CA CYS A 215 16.95 -0.57 -11.69
C CYS A 215 17.98 -1.05 -12.70
N GLN A 216 18.23 -0.28 -13.77
CA GLN A 216 19.17 -0.64 -14.81
C GLN A 216 20.61 -0.78 -14.28
N LYS A 217 21.07 0.22 -13.48
CA LYS A 217 22.43 0.18 -12.91
C LYS A 217 22.59 -0.93 -11.86
N ALA A 218 21.51 -1.24 -11.14
CA ALA A 218 21.49 -2.26 -10.11
C ALA A 218 21.29 -3.68 -10.66
N ASP A 219 20.97 -3.81 -11.94
CA ASP A 219 20.56 -5.08 -12.57
C ASP A 219 19.42 -5.74 -11.77
N VAL A 220 18.36 -4.96 -11.49
CA VAL A 220 17.17 -5.42 -10.76
C VAL A 220 15.93 -5.16 -11.60
N GLU A 221 15.11 -6.21 -11.72
CA GLU A 221 13.85 -6.15 -12.49
C GLU A 221 12.96 -5.00 -11.99
N PRO A 222 12.58 -4.04 -12.86
CA PRO A 222 11.79 -2.88 -12.46
C PRO A 222 10.45 -3.23 -11.81
N SER A 223 9.82 -4.33 -12.19
CA SER A 223 8.54 -4.79 -11.60
C SER A 223 8.63 -5.04 -10.10
N LYS A 224 9.82 -5.39 -9.58
CA LYS A 224 10.08 -5.63 -8.15
C LYS A 224 10.37 -4.36 -7.36
N VAL A 225 10.73 -3.24 -8.03
CA VAL A 225 11.28 -2.05 -7.37
C VAL A 225 10.20 -1.00 -7.12
N PHE A 226 9.60 -1.06 -5.94
CA PHE A 226 8.66 -0.05 -5.42
C PHE A 226 8.66 -0.05 -3.88
N PRO A 227 8.28 1.07 -3.24
CA PRO A 227 8.45 1.23 -1.80
C PRO A 227 7.77 0.17 -0.94
N HIS A 228 6.63 -0.38 -1.40
CA HIS A 228 5.94 -1.42 -0.64
C HIS A 228 6.75 -2.72 -0.57
N ASN A 229 7.52 -3.06 -1.62
CA ASN A 229 8.39 -4.24 -1.61
C ASN A 229 9.55 -4.11 -0.62
N LEU A 230 10.06 -2.91 -0.34
CA LEU A 230 11.03 -2.70 0.74
C LEU A 230 10.43 -3.00 2.12
N ARG A 231 9.20 -2.56 2.37
CA ARG A 231 8.49 -2.89 3.60
C ARG A 231 8.17 -4.38 3.67
N HIS A 232 7.86 -4.99 2.54
CA HIS A 232 7.65 -6.44 2.42
C HIS A 232 8.92 -7.21 2.77
N LEU A 233 10.06 -6.79 2.25
CA LEU A 233 11.36 -7.37 2.56
C LEU A 233 11.68 -7.29 4.08
N PHE A 234 11.46 -6.11 4.71
CA PHE A 234 11.57 -5.97 6.16
C PHE A 234 10.71 -7.01 6.89
N ALA A 235 9.42 -7.09 6.54
CA ALA A 235 8.47 -7.97 7.22
C ALA A 235 8.86 -9.45 7.06
N THR A 236 9.27 -9.86 5.86
CA THR A 236 9.70 -11.23 5.57
C THR A 236 10.96 -11.59 6.36
N ILE A 237 11.97 -10.69 6.39
CA ILE A 237 13.20 -10.92 7.15
C ILE A 237 12.91 -10.97 8.65
N TYR A 238 12.14 -10.00 9.16
CA TYR A 238 11.74 -9.96 10.57
C TYR A 238 11.06 -11.26 11.00
N TYR A 239 10.06 -11.71 10.24
CA TYR A 239 9.35 -12.94 10.56
C TYR A 239 10.24 -14.19 10.46
N ARG A 240 11.15 -14.25 9.49
CA ARG A 240 12.10 -15.38 9.39
C ARG A 240 12.98 -15.51 10.65
N VAL A 241 13.39 -14.38 11.23
CA VAL A 241 14.26 -14.34 12.41
C VAL A 241 13.48 -14.60 13.69
N TYR A 242 12.37 -13.91 13.90
CA TYR A 242 11.69 -13.89 15.21
C TYR A 242 10.45 -14.78 15.29
N LYS A 243 9.85 -15.18 14.16
CA LYS A 243 8.64 -16.03 14.08
C LYS A 243 7.42 -15.48 14.85
N ASP A 244 7.43 -14.21 15.21
CA ASP A 244 6.38 -13.54 15.97
C ASP A 244 5.55 -12.64 15.04
N ILE A 245 4.38 -13.15 14.63
CA ILE A 245 3.47 -12.44 13.74
C ILE A 245 2.73 -11.29 14.45
N ALA A 246 2.41 -11.45 15.74
CA ALA A 246 1.68 -10.45 16.49
C ALA A 246 2.55 -9.19 16.65
N LYS A 247 3.79 -9.37 17.12
CA LYS A 247 4.75 -8.28 17.23
C LYS A 247 5.08 -7.65 15.88
N LEU A 248 5.16 -8.44 14.80
CA LEU A 248 5.33 -7.89 13.45
C LEU A 248 4.13 -7.04 13.03
N ALA A 249 2.90 -7.47 13.32
CA ALA A 249 1.69 -6.69 13.03
C ALA A 249 1.71 -5.34 13.76
N ASP A 250 2.10 -5.32 15.03
CA ASP A 250 2.24 -4.11 15.85
C ASP A 250 3.29 -3.16 15.26
N ILE A 251 4.50 -3.66 14.94
CA ILE A 251 5.58 -2.87 14.33
C ILE A 251 5.11 -2.25 13.00
N LEU A 252 4.41 -3.03 12.17
CA LEU A 252 3.88 -2.56 10.91
C LEU A 252 2.65 -1.63 11.09
N GLY A 253 2.02 -1.61 12.25
CA GLY A 253 0.77 -0.87 12.49
C GLY A 253 -0.38 -1.40 11.65
N HIS A 254 -0.55 -2.71 11.62
CA HIS A 254 -1.70 -3.36 11.03
C HIS A 254 -2.82 -3.47 12.06
N SER A 255 -4.06 -3.18 11.66
CA SER A 255 -5.23 -3.32 12.53
C SER A 255 -5.73 -4.76 12.65
N SER A 256 -5.22 -5.65 11.80
CA SER A 256 -5.57 -7.06 11.78
C SER A 256 -4.32 -7.87 11.46
N ILE A 257 -4.12 -8.95 12.20
CA ILE A 257 -3.06 -9.94 11.95
C ILE A 257 -3.24 -10.56 10.55
N GLU A 258 -4.46 -10.65 10.07
CA GLU A 258 -4.77 -11.16 8.74
C GLU A 258 -4.03 -10.40 7.64
N THR A 259 -3.89 -9.06 7.79
CA THR A 259 -3.09 -8.24 6.87
C THR A 259 -1.60 -8.61 6.91
N THR A 260 -1.13 -9.18 8.02
CA THR A 260 0.27 -9.58 8.20
C THR A 260 0.53 -11.01 7.70
N ARG A 261 -0.51 -11.84 7.58
CA ARG A 261 -0.39 -13.22 7.06
C ARG A 261 0.21 -13.31 5.66
N ILE A 262 0.07 -12.28 4.84
CA ILE A 262 0.70 -12.22 3.52
C ILE A 262 2.22 -12.40 3.58
N TYR A 263 2.85 -12.05 4.70
CA TYR A 263 4.30 -12.22 4.90
C TYR A 263 4.69 -13.63 5.37
N LEU A 264 3.69 -14.46 5.73
CA LEU A 264 3.88 -15.87 6.10
C LEU A 264 3.75 -16.82 4.91
N MET A 265 3.23 -16.32 3.80
CA MET A 265 3.03 -17.15 2.63
C MET A 265 4.38 -17.65 2.12
N THR A 266 4.49 -18.94 1.98
CA THR A 266 5.65 -19.60 1.38
C THR A 266 5.51 -19.69 -0.13
N THR A 267 6.62 -19.88 -0.84
CA THR A 267 6.54 -20.26 -2.26
C THR A 267 5.95 -21.67 -2.39
N GLY A 268 5.35 -21.98 -3.53
CA GLY A 268 4.85 -23.33 -3.78
C GLY A 268 5.94 -24.41 -3.63
N GLN A 269 7.20 -24.10 -3.99
CA GLN A 269 8.33 -25.01 -3.79
C GLN A 269 8.68 -25.21 -2.31
N GLU A 270 8.67 -24.15 -1.52
CA GLU A 270 8.94 -24.23 -0.08
C GLU A 270 7.84 -25.01 0.64
N HIS A 271 6.57 -24.80 0.25
CA HIS A 271 5.44 -25.57 0.79
C HIS A 271 5.53 -27.07 0.41
N ARG A 272 5.90 -27.38 -0.84
CA ARG A 272 6.13 -28.78 -1.27
C ARG A 272 7.21 -29.43 -0.41
N ARG A 273 8.35 -28.77 -0.19
CA ARG A 273 9.41 -29.26 0.70
C ARG A 273 8.95 -29.49 2.14
N GLN A 274 8.05 -28.62 2.64
CA GLN A 274 7.45 -28.79 3.97
C GLN A 274 6.57 -30.04 4.01
N LEU A 275 5.74 -30.28 2.97
CA LEU A 275 4.91 -31.48 2.87
C LEU A 275 5.76 -32.76 2.76
N GLU A 276 6.83 -32.75 1.95
CA GLU A 276 7.76 -33.87 1.82
C GLU A 276 8.43 -34.24 3.16
N ARG A 277 8.73 -33.22 4.00
CA ARG A 277 9.29 -33.47 5.35
C ARG A 277 8.32 -34.13 6.32
N LEU A 278 7.01 -34.12 6.05
CA LEU A 278 6.03 -34.78 6.90
C LEU A 278 6.11 -36.31 6.78
N GLN A 279 6.70 -36.86 5.69
CA GLN A 279 6.89 -38.30 5.45
C GLN A 279 5.60 -39.12 5.65
N LEU A 280 4.45 -38.57 5.25
CA LEU A 280 3.14 -39.23 5.40
C LEU A 280 2.77 -40.15 4.20
N VAL A 281 3.59 -40.16 3.14
CA VAL A 281 3.46 -41.12 2.03
C VAL A 281 4.37 -42.29 2.34
N LEU A 282 3.77 -43.46 2.53
CA LEU A 282 4.44 -44.75 2.82
C LEU A 282 4.90 -45.42 1.53
#